data_f8a2b497a2554ff1efcbd6b6c124b3c2
#
_entry.id   f8a2b497a2554ff1efcbd6b6c124b3c2
#
_cell.length_a   1.000
_cell.length_b   1.000
_cell.length_c   1.000
_cell.angle_alpha   90.00
_cell.angle_beta   90.00
_cell.angle_gamma   90.00
#
_symmetry.space_group_name_H-M   'P 1'
#
loop_
_entity.id
_entity.type
_entity.pdbx_description
1 polymer ?
#
loop_
_entity_poly.entity_id
_entity_poly.type
_entity_poly.pdbx_seq_one_letter_code
_entity_poly.pdbx_strand_id
1 'polypeptide(L)'
;MSVLLIEAFYGGSHKQLMDLLQEELKEECVICTLPAKKWHWKARTAALYFMQTVPASADYRILFASSVLNLAELAALRPDLGKLKKVLYFHENQLAYPVQKCKERDFQYGYNQILSCLVADIVVFNSAFNMESFLTSIGKFMKLIPDHRPKDLEKIIRPKCQVLYFPVRFPDVSRFMPEHKLAHLENIIGVKRNGDSYQHEGLPGQQKSRALGGLMKNSNACRESGLCEAQPGLCTTQHEELHSPLTAAEKLNKSEATESTNPCQEEDKQHVTFNLCNIWSGMDYQQRPLHVAWPHRWEHDKDPETFFKVLLKLKEQELPFHVSVLGETFTDVPDIFAEAKKALGSSVLHWGYLPSKDDYFQALCMADVVISTAKHEFFGVAITSPWWVVIISPCSKAVPS
;
A
#
# COMPACT_ATOMS: atom_id res chain seq x y z
N MET A 1 -23.25 1.66 18.08
CA MET A 1 -22.00 0.91 18.39
C MET A 1 -20.91 1.56 17.59
N SER A 2 -19.76 1.88 18.19
CA SER A 2 -18.68 2.48 17.40
C SER A 2 -17.44 1.60 17.35
N VAL A 3 -16.74 1.62 16.22
CA VAL A 3 -15.48 0.95 15.98
C VAL A 3 -14.36 1.99 16.08
N LEU A 4 -13.35 1.70 16.88
CA LEU A 4 -12.13 2.50 16.96
C LEU A 4 -11.10 1.95 15.98
N LEU A 5 -10.72 2.73 14.99
CA LEU A 5 -9.70 2.40 13.99
C LEU A 5 -8.38 3.11 14.34
N ILE A 6 -7.30 2.37 14.54
CA ILE A 6 -5.99 2.94 14.87
C ILE A 6 -4.95 2.53 13.83
N GLU A 7 -4.31 3.50 13.18
CA GLU A 7 -3.23 3.27 12.25
C GLU A 7 -1.99 4.10 12.58
N ALA A 8 -0.94 3.42 13.00
CA ALA A 8 0.32 4.06 13.38
C ALA A 8 1.18 4.50 12.18
N PHE A 9 0.87 4.03 10.97
CA PHE A 9 1.63 4.33 9.75
C PHE A 9 0.69 4.57 8.56
N TYR A 10 -0.12 5.63 8.64
CA TYR A 10 -1.18 5.94 7.69
C TYR A 10 -0.62 6.45 6.35
N GLY A 11 -0.36 5.50 5.43
CA GLY A 11 0.15 5.74 4.07
C GLY A 11 0.14 4.45 3.25
N GLY A 12 0.21 4.56 1.94
CA GLY A 12 0.20 3.40 1.04
C GLY A 12 -1.01 2.48 1.26
N SER A 13 -0.78 1.17 1.37
CA SER A 13 -1.82 0.17 1.63
C SER A 13 -2.49 0.33 3.01
N HIS A 14 -1.75 0.81 4.03
CA HIS A 14 -2.32 1.08 5.35
C HIS A 14 -3.41 2.17 5.27
N LYS A 15 -3.11 3.29 4.56
CA LYS A 15 -4.09 4.34 4.33
C LYS A 15 -5.30 3.80 3.55
N GLN A 16 -5.07 3.07 2.48
CA GLN A 16 -6.13 2.53 1.62
C GLN A 16 -7.10 1.64 2.42
N LEU A 17 -6.59 0.78 3.29
CA LEU A 17 -7.43 -0.07 4.14
C LEU A 17 -8.28 0.76 5.11
N MET A 18 -7.67 1.74 5.77
CA MET A 18 -8.37 2.58 6.74
C MET A 18 -9.45 3.43 6.08
N ASP A 19 -9.17 4.00 4.91
CA ASP A 19 -10.14 4.77 4.14
C ASP A 19 -11.33 3.89 3.73
N LEU A 20 -11.08 2.67 3.26
CA LEU A 20 -12.12 1.71 2.90
C LEU A 20 -12.98 1.33 4.11
N LEU A 21 -12.37 1.04 5.26
CA LEU A 21 -13.10 0.73 6.47
C LEU A 21 -13.94 1.91 6.95
N GLN A 22 -13.42 3.13 6.85
CA GLN A 22 -14.14 4.35 7.20
C GLN A 22 -15.34 4.60 6.27
N GLU A 23 -15.17 4.38 4.96
CA GLU A 23 -16.24 4.50 3.98
C GLU A 23 -17.37 3.49 4.23
N GLU A 24 -17.03 2.24 4.56
CA GLU A 24 -18.02 1.17 4.79
C GLU A 24 -18.72 1.30 6.15
N LEU A 25 -17.99 1.70 7.20
CA LEU A 25 -18.53 1.86 8.54
C LEU A 25 -19.21 3.23 8.75
N LYS A 26 -18.97 4.19 7.85
CA LYS A 26 -19.56 5.54 7.88
C LYS A 26 -19.39 6.21 9.26
N GLU A 27 -20.50 6.64 9.87
CA GLU A 27 -20.50 7.34 11.15
C GLU A 27 -20.31 6.42 12.37
N GLU A 28 -20.25 5.09 12.13
CA GLU A 28 -20.07 4.11 13.21
C GLU A 28 -18.60 3.89 13.60
N CYS A 29 -17.64 4.68 13.09
CA CYS A 29 -16.24 4.55 13.43
C CYS A 29 -15.57 5.87 13.81
N VAL A 30 -14.55 5.75 14.67
CA VAL A 30 -13.60 6.81 14.99
C VAL A 30 -12.23 6.38 14.51
N ILE A 31 -11.57 7.22 13.71
CA ILE A 31 -10.24 6.92 13.15
C ILE A 31 -9.17 7.79 13.82
N CYS A 32 -8.11 7.14 14.30
CA CYS A 32 -6.93 7.76 14.89
C CYS A 32 -5.69 7.34 14.11
N THR A 33 -4.96 8.30 13.53
CA THR A 33 -3.85 7.99 12.62
C THR A 33 -2.57 8.77 12.93
N LEU A 34 -1.45 8.22 12.50
CA LEU A 34 -0.15 8.90 12.44
C LEU A 34 0.39 8.87 11.01
N PRO A 35 1.03 9.96 10.53
CA PRO A 35 1.59 10.00 9.17
C PRO A 35 2.60 8.87 8.92
N ALA A 36 2.65 8.36 7.68
CA ALA A 36 3.58 7.32 7.25
C ALA A 36 5.02 7.85 7.09
N LYS A 37 5.61 8.28 8.19
CA LYS A 37 7.00 8.76 8.27
C LYS A 37 7.68 8.15 9.47
N LYS A 38 9.00 7.89 9.36
CA LYS A 38 9.84 7.39 10.46
C LYS A 38 9.28 6.10 11.08
N TRP A 39 9.05 5.08 10.25
CA TRP A 39 8.42 3.81 10.62
C TRP A 39 9.00 3.21 11.90
N HIS A 40 10.33 3.16 12.03
CA HIS A 40 11.03 2.60 13.20
C HIS A 40 10.62 3.24 14.56
N TRP A 41 10.29 4.53 14.55
CA TRP A 41 9.79 5.20 15.73
C TRP A 41 8.33 4.84 15.98
N LYS A 42 7.49 4.82 14.96
CA LYS A 42 6.06 4.46 15.10
C LYS A 42 5.88 3.08 15.67
N ALA A 43 6.61 2.08 15.16
CA ALA A 43 6.54 0.71 15.63
C ALA A 43 6.96 0.52 17.11
N ARG A 44 7.66 1.50 17.70
CA ARG A 44 8.12 1.45 19.10
C ARG A 44 7.36 2.37 20.05
N THR A 45 6.82 3.48 19.58
CA THR A 45 6.33 4.54 20.46
C THR A 45 4.90 4.99 20.17
N ALA A 46 4.25 4.46 19.13
CA ALA A 46 2.91 4.89 18.75
C ALA A 46 1.87 4.62 19.85
N ALA A 47 2.02 3.54 20.62
CA ALA A 47 1.11 3.21 21.71
C ALA A 47 1.07 4.32 22.78
N LEU A 48 2.23 4.88 23.14
CA LEU A 48 2.32 5.98 24.08
C LEU A 48 1.62 7.25 23.58
N TYR A 49 1.76 7.55 22.28
CA TYR A 49 1.06 8.68 21.65
C TYR A 49 -0.45 8.46 21.65
N PHE A 50 -0.92 7.29 21.21
CA PHE A 50 -2.36 6.99 21.17
C PHE A 50 -2.99 6.87 22.55
N MET A 51 -2.24 6.50 23.56
CA MET A 51 -2.70 6.53 24.96
C MET A 51 -3.22 7.93 25.36
N GLN A 52 -2.57 8.99 24.88
CA GLN A 52 -2.96 10.37 25.17
C GLN A 52 -4.02 10.92 24.22
N THR A 53 -3.99 10.51 22.94
CA THR A 53 -4.76 11.16 21.87
C THR A 53 -6.05 10.46 21.49
N VAL A 54 -6.20 9.17 21.81
CA VAL A 54 -7.47 8.46 21.56
C VAL A 54 -8.52 8.95 22.55
N PRO A 55 -9.65 9.51 22.05
CA PRO A 55 -10.72 9.97 22.92
C PRO A 55 -11.29 8.86 23.79
N ALA A 56 -11.68 9.18 25.00
CA ALA A 56 -12.45 8.24 25.84
C ALA A 56 -13.89 8.22 25.34
N SER A 57 -14.45 7.02 25.15
CA SER A 57 -15.86 6.84 24.80
C SER A 57 -16.39 5.53 25.36
N ALA A 58 -17.58 5.56 25.92
CA ALA A 58 -18.30 4.38 26.37
C ALA A 58 -18.93 3.59 25.22
N ASP A 59 -18.97 4.16 24.01
CA ASP A 59 -19.63 3.58 22.84
C ASP A 59 -18.74 2.63 22.04
N TYR A 60 -17.42 2.67 22.26
CA TYR A 60 -16.50 1.75 21.59
C TYR A 60 -16.79 0.30 21.97
N ARG A 61 -16.83 -0.57 20.98
CA ARG A 61 -17.01 -2.02 21.15
C ARG A 61 -15.87 -2.82 20.54
N ILE A 62 -15.32 -2.33 19.45
CA ILE A 62 -14.24 -2.97 18.71
C ILE A 62 -13.10 -1.98 18.56
N LEU A 63 -11.88 -2.48 18.79
CA LEU A 63 -10.63 -1.80 18.45
C LEU A 63 -9.99 -2.55 17.27
N PHE A 64 -9.84 -1.89 16.15
CA PHE A 64 -9.09 -2.38 15.00
C PHE A 64 -7.76 -1.63 14.92
N ALA A 65 -6.65 -2.36 14.80
CA ALA A 65 -5.33 -1.78 14.64
C ALA A 65 -4.48 -2.56 13.65
N SER A 66 -3.56 -1.87 12.94
CA SER A 66 -2.51 -2.56 12.18
C SER A 66 -1.39 -3.06 13.07
N SER A 67 -0.63 -4.03 12.58
CA SER A 67 0.49 -4.67 13.29
C SER A 67 1.70 -3.75 13.55
N VAL A 68 1.67 -2.51 13.05
CA VAL A 68 2.67 -1.49 13.39
C VAL A 68 2.48 -1.00 14.83
N LEU A 69 1.25 -0.98 15.32
CA LEU A 69 0.95 -0.60 16.70
C LEU A 69 1.35 -1.72 17.65
N ASN A 70 2.05 -1.39 18.74
CA ASN A 70 2.15 -2.28 19.90
C ASN A 70 0.82 -2.27 20.67
N LEU A 71 -0.08 -3.18 20.26
CA LEU A 71 -1.43 -3.28 20.82
C LEU A 71 -1.40 -3.70 22.30
N ALA A 72 -0.43 -4.52 22.70
CA ALA A 72 -0.29 -4.95 24.09
C ALA A 72 0.06 -3.77 25.01
N GLU A 73 0.97 -2.90 24.57
CA GLU A 73 1.34 -1.69 25.29
C GLU A 73 0.16 -0.72 25.41
N LEU A 74 -0.57 -0.49 24.30
CA LEU A 74 -1.75 0.37 24.34
C LEU A 74 -2.83 -0.18 25.29
N ALA A 75 -3.11 -1.48 25.24
CA ALA A 75 -4.09 -2.10 26.10
C ALA A 75 -3.72 -2.02 27.60
N ALA A 76 -2.42 -2.08 27.91
CA ALA A 76 -1.92 -1.89 29.27
C ALA A 76 -2.02 -0.44 29.76
N LEU A 77 -1.70 0.52 28.88
CA LEU A 77 -1.76 1.96 29.19
C LEU A 77 -3.19 2.51 29.21
N ARG A 78 -4.12 1.88 28.49
CA ARG A 78 -5.54 2.24 28.39
C ARG A 78 -6.41 1.01 28.68
N PRO A 79 -6.64 0.69 29.95
CA PRO A 79 -7.46 -0.49 30.34
C PRO A 79 -8.90 -0.44 29.81
N ASP A 80 -9.44 0.75 29.55
CA ASP A 80 -10.72 0.94 28.87
C ASP A 80 -10.72 0.35 27.46
N LEU A 81 -9.67 0.63 26.68
CA LEU A 81 -9.47 0.07 25.33
C LEU A 81 -9.10 -1.42 25.38
N GLY A 82 -8.39 -1.84 26.43
CA GLY A 82 -8.02 -3.25 26.64
C GLY A 82 -9.23 -4.18 26.81
N LYS A 83 -10.40 -3.66 27.23
CA LYS A 83 -11.65 -4.41 27.38
C LYS A 83 -12.42 -4.59 26.08
N LEU A 84 -12.08 -3.84 25.04
CA LEU A 84 -12.73 -3.92 23.73
C LEU A 84 -12.37 -5.23 23.03
N LYS A 85 -13.21 -5.66 22.08
CA LYS A 85 -12.85 -6.73 21.16
C LYS A 85 -11.77 -6.21 20.20
N LYS A 86 -10.58 -6.82 20.23
CA LYS A 86 -9.38 -6.36 19.51
C LYS A 86 -9.15 -7.16 18.25
N VAL A 87 -9.11 -6.48 17.13
CA VAL A 87 -8.76 -7.01 15.80
C VAL A 87 -7.41 -6.43 15.38
N LEU A 88 -6.43 -7.29 15.15
CA LEU A 88 -5.09 -6.92 14.71
C LEU A 88 -4.89 -7.34 13.26
N TYR A 89 -4.55 -6.38 12.38
CA TYR A 89 -4.36 -6.63 10.95
C TYR A 89 -2.90 -6.52 10.55
N PHE A 90 -2.42 -7.53 9.82
CA PHE A 90 -1.05 -7.62 9.31
C PHE A 90 -0.99 -7.26 7.82
N HIS A 91 -0.35 -6.15 7.48
CA HIS A 91 0.09 -5.83 6.13
C HIS A 91 1.37 -6.59 5.77
N GLU A 92 2.32 -6.61 6.70
CA GLU A 92 3.57 -7.37 6.67
C GLU A 92 3.91 -7.85 8.09
N ASN A 93 4.82 -8.82 8.19
CA ASN A 93 5.33 -9.27 9.49
C ASN A 93 6.85 -9.05 9.59
N GLN A 94 7.32 -8.70 10.79
CA GLN A 94 8.71 -8.37 11.06
C GLN A 94 9.56 -9.59 11.42
N LEU A 95 8.97 -10.79 11.53
CA LEU A 95 9.68 -12.03 11.80
C LEU A 95 10.31 -12.61 10.52
N ALA A 96 9.66 -12.38 9.38
CA ALA A 96 10.08 -12.87 8.08
C ALA A 96 10.43 -11.73 7.10
N TYR A 97 10.35 -10.45 7.52
CA TYR A 97 10.70 -9.32 6.66
C TYR A 97 12.18 -9.38 6.27
N PRO A 98 12.52 -9.30 4.98
CA PRO A 98 13.92 -9.37 4.54
C PRO A 98 14.66 -8.08 4.91
N VAL A 99 15.70 -8.20 5.72
CA VAL A 99 16.58 -7.09 6.10
C VAL A 99 18.01 -7.41 5.72
N GLN A 100 18.71 -6.45 5.10
CA GLN A 100 20.14 -6.64 4.76
C GLN A 100 21.04 -6.65 6.00
N LYS A 101 20.76 -5.74 6.94
CA LYS A 101 21.53 -5.58 8.18
C LYS A 101 20.59 -5.57 9.36
N CYS A 102 20.58 -6.64 10.13
CA CYS A 102 19.83 -6.72 11.37
C CYS A 102 20.58 -5.93 12.47
N LYS A 103 19.87 -5.07 13.16
CA LYS A 103 20.38 -4.36 14.36
C LYS A 103 19.72 -5.01 15.58
N GLU A 104 20.45 -5.04 16.70
CA GLU A 104 19.93 -5.61 17.97
C GLU A 104 18.55 -5.03 18.34
N ARG A 105 18.36 -3.73 18.15
CA ARG A 105 17.09 -3.04 18.40
C ARG A 105 15.91 -3.52 17.53
N ASP A 106 16.20 -4.18 16.41
CA ASP A 106 15.16 -4.64 15.48
C ASP A 106 14.39 -5.85 16.03
N PHE A 107 14.93 -6.52 17.05
CA PHE A 107 14.21 -7.52 17.82
C PHE A 107 12.88 -6.98 18.36
N GLN A 108 12.83 -5.71 18.76
CA GLN A 108 11.64 -5.10 19.33
C GLN A 108 10.43 -5.14 18.40
N TYR A 109 10.62 -5.03 17.08
CA TYR A 109 9.49 -5.00 16.13
C TYR A 109 8.75 -6.35 16.07
N GLY A 110 9.47 -7.43 15.90
CA GLY A 110 8.90 -8.78 15.91
C GLY A 110 8.33 -9.16 17.27
N TYR A 111 9.02 -8.79 18.35
CA TYR A 111 8.57 -9.02 19.72
C TYR A 111 7.22 -8.32 19.98
N ASN A 112 7.08 -7.04 19.60
CA ASN A 112 5.84 -6.29 19.72
C ASN A 112 4.70 -6.92 18.93
N GLN A 113 4.96 -7.46 17.75
CA GLN A 113 3.95 -8.15 16.96
C GLN A 113 3.47 -9.43 17.65
N ILE A 114 4.38 -10.22 18.24
CA ILE A 114 4.00 -11.41 19.02
C ILE A 114 3.15 -11.02 20.23
N LEU A 115 3.55 -10.02 21.01
CA LEU A 115 2.78 -9.54 22.15
C LEU A 115 1.39 -9.04 21.73
N SER A 116 1.32 -8.31 20.63
CA SER A 116 0.05 -7.80 20.09
C SER A 116 -0.89 -8.94 19.67
N CYS A 117 -0.36 -10.02 19.07
CA CYS A 117 -1.14 -11.21 18.76
C CYS A 117 -1.68 -11.91 20.03
N LEU A 118 -0.89 -11.95 21.11
CA LEU A 118 -1.31 -12.60 22.36
C LEU A 118 -2.50 -11.88 23.00
N VAL A 119 -2.57 -10.55 22.93
CA VAL A 119 -3.67 -9.76 23.51
C VAL A 119 -4.84 -9.53 22.55
N ALA A 120 -4.65 -9.73 21.25
CA ALA A 120 -5.71 -9.64 20.26
C ALA A 120 -6.71 -10.79 20.40
N ASP A 121 -7.98 -10.52 20.12
CA ASP A 121 -9.04 -11.54 20.07
C ASP A 121 -9.09 -12.20 18.68
N ILE A 122 -8.78 -11.42 17.63
CA ILE A 122 -8.72 -11.87 16.24
C ILE A 122 -7.45 -11.28 15.61
N VAL A 123 -6.69 -12.11 14.90
CA VAL A 123 -5.51 -11.72 14.14
C VAL A 123 -5.77 -11.99 12.67
N VAL A 124 -5.70 -10.95 11.86
CA VAL A 124 -6.00 -11.01 10.43
C VAL A 124 -4.74 -10.78 9.62
N PHE A 125 -4.48 -11.67 8.67
CA PHE A 125 -3.37 -11.54 7.72
C PHE A 125 -3.91 -11.32 6.31
N ASN A 126 -3.23 -10.47 5.54
CA ASN A 126 -3.58 -10.18 4.15
C ASN A 126 -3.31 -11.34 3.17
N SER A 127 -2.57 -12.36 3.58
CA SER A 127 -2.30 -13.54 2.77
C SER A 127 -1.96 -14.76 3.63
N ALA A 128 -2.14 -15.96 3.07
CA ALA A 128 -1.72 -17.21 3.70
C ALA A 128 -0.19 -17.24 3.92
N PHE A 129 0.58 -16.71 2.95
CA PHE A 129 2.03 -16.61 3.08
C PHE A 129 2.45 -15.72 4.27
N ASN A 130 1.81 -14.56 4.44
CA ASN A 130 2.08 -13.67 5.58
C ASN A 130 1.79 -14.37 6.91
N MET A 131 0.65 -15.06 7.02
CA MET A 131 0.26 -15.80 8.21
C MET A 131 1.24 -16.93 8.52
N GLU A 132 1.51 -17.82 7.57
CA GLU A 132 2.37 -18.98 7.81
C GLU A 132 3.83 -18.60 8.06
N SER A 133 4.36 -17.61 7.33
CA SER A 133 5.72 -17.12 7.56
C SER A 133 5.89 -16.49 8.93
N PHE A 134 4.87 -15.78 9.45
CA PHE A 134 4.87 -15.26 10.81
C PHE A 134 4.86 -16.39 11.85
N LEU A 135 3.87 -17.27 11.78
CA LEU A 135 3.64 -18.31 12.78
C LEU A 135 4.82 -19.29 12.87
N THR A 136 5.33 -19.75 11.74
CA THR A 136 6.48 -20.69 11.69
C THR A 136 7.79 -20.04 12.15
N SER A 137 7.90 -18.70 12.04
CA SER A 137 9.11 -17.98 12.47
C SER A 137 9.14 -17.68 13.98
N ILE A 138 8.03 -17.76 14.70
CA ILE A 138 7.96 -17.43 16.14
C ILE A 138 9.00 -18.25 16.94
N GLY A 139 9.05 -19.56 16.73
CA GLY A 139 9.96 -20.43 17.47
C GLY A 139 11.44 -20.11 17.23
N LYS A 140 11.81 -19.77 15.97
CA LYS A 140 13.16 -19.33 15.62
C LYS A 140 13.48 -17.97 16.22
N PHE A 141 12.52 -17.03 16.15
CA PHE A 141 12.66 -15.68 16.68
C PHE A 141 12.85 -15.69 18.21
N MET A 142 12.10 -16.50 18.94
CA MET A 142 12.24 -16.63 20.40
C MET A 142 13.60 -17.19 20.82
N LYS A 143 14.36 -17.87 19.94
CA LYS A 143 15.73 -18.32 20.23
C LYS A 143 16.73 -17.18 20.37
N LEU A 144 16.38 -15.95 19.93
CA LEU A 144 17.21 -14.77 20.13
C LEU A 144 17.24 -14.32 21.60
N ILE A 145 16.26 -14.72 22.43
CA ILE A 145 16.26 -14.50 23.88
C ILE A 145 17.31 -15.47 24.48
N PRO A 146 18.24 -14.98 25.32
CA PRO A 146 19.36 -15.79 25.80
C PRO A 146 18.90 -16.95 26.71
N ASP A 147 17.90 -16.71 27.57
CA ASP A 147 17.38 -17.69 28.56
C ASP A 147 15.86 -17.55 28.76
N HIS A 148 15.27 -18.42 29.58
CA HIS A 148 13.83 -18.37 29.99
C HIS A 148 12.86 -18.12 28.79
N ARG A 149 13.09 -18.80 27.69
CA ARG A 149 12.36 -18.63 26.44
C ARG A 149 10.92 -19.16 26.55
N PRO A 150 9.90 -18.35 26.23
CA PRO A 150 8.53 -18.85 26.10
C PRO A 150 8.46 -19.93 25.00
N LYS A 151 7.66 -20.96 25.25
CA LYS A 151 7.44 -22.06 24.32
C LYS A 151 6.01 -22.05 23.81
N ASP A 152 5.78 -22.66 22.66
CA ASP A 152 4.44 -22.94 22.12
C ASP A 152 3.55 -21.70 21.87
N LEU A 153 4.13 -20.50 21.73
CA LEU A 153 3.38 -19.28 21.45
C LEU A 153 2.58 -19.36 20.14
N GLU A 154 3.11 -20.08 19.16
CA GLU A 154 2.39 -20.34 17.90
C GLU A 154 1.06 -21.05 18.16
N LYS A 155 1.03 -22.05 19.04
CA LYS A 155 -0.19 -22.81 19.36
C LYS A 155 -1.26 -21.93 20.02
N ILE A 156 -0.84 -20.89 20.76
CA ILE A 156 -1.74 -19.92 21.42
C ILE A 156 -2.29 -18.93 20.38
N ILE A 157 -1.44 -18.50 19.42
CA ILE A 157 -1.78 -17.45 18.47
C ILE A 157 -2.58 -18.00 17.28
N ARG A 158 -2.18 -19.15 16.73
CA ARG A 158 -2.78 -19.74 15.51
C ARG A 158 -4.31 -19.84 15.51
N PRO A 159 -4.97 -20.27 16.61
CA PRO A 159 -6.44 -20.35 16.65
C PRO A 159 -7.16 -19.03 16.47
N LYS A 160 -6.47 -17.89 16.67
CA LYS A 160 -7.02 -16.54 16.50
C LYS A 160 -6.79 -15.99 15.09
N CYS A 161 -5.98 -16.68 14.28
CA CYS A 161 -5.54 -16.19 12.98
C CYS A 161 -6.54 -16.50 11.88
N GLN A 162 -6.74 -15.52 10.98
CA GLN A 162 -7.56 -15.64 9.79
C GLN A 162 -6.87 -14.96 8.62
N VAL A 163 -7.07 -15.49 7.41
CA VAL A 163 -6.62 -14.84 6.17
C VAL A 163 -7.81 -14.11 5.56
N LEU A 164 -7.68 -12.79 5.43
CA LEU A 164 -8.60 -11.95 4.67
C LEU A 164 -7.76 -11.16 3.69
N TYR A 165 -7.85 -11.51 2.43
CA TYR A 165 -7.12 -10.84 1.38
C TYR A 165 -7.46 -9.36 1.35
N PHE A 166 -6.45 -8.56 1.05
CA PHE A 166 -6.61 -7.12 1.04
C PHE A 166 -7.65 -6.69 -0.02
N PRO A 167 -8.59 -5.83 0.36
CA PRO A 167 -9.59 -5.33 -0.58
C PRO A 167 -8.96 -4.35 -1.56
N VAL A 168 -8.61 -4.82 -2.76
CA VAL A 168 -8.10 -3.97 -3.83
C VAL A 168 -9.28 -3.42 -4.62
N ARG A 169 -9.45 -2.09 -4.63
CA ARG A 169 -10.30 -1.42 -5.60
C ARG A 169 -9.50 -1.17 -6.87
N PHE A 170 -9.81 -1.91 -7.91
CA PHE A 170 -9.20 -1.69 -9.21
C PHE A 170 -9.77 -0.41 -9.82
N PRO A 171 -8.93 0.55 -10.22
CA PRO A 171 -9.41 1.70 -10.97
C PRO A 171 -9.91 1.26 -12.35
N ASP A 172 -10.84 2.01 -12.91
CA ASP A 172 -11.16 1.86 -14.32
C ASP A 172 -9.98 2.36 -15.15
N VAL A 173 -9.26 1.40 -15.73
CA VAL A 173 -8.09 1.66 -16.58
C VAL A 173 -8.41 1.57 -18.07
N SER A 174 -9.67 1.37 -18.45
CA SER A 174 -10.10 1.25 -19.86
C SER A 174 -9.63 2.43 -20.71
N ARG A 175 -9.64 3.64 -20.13
CA ARG A 175 -9.14 4.86 -20.77
C ARG A 175 -7.63 4.89 -21.09
N PHE A 176 -6.85 4.03 -20.43
CA PHE A 176 -5.41 3.92 -20.63
C PHE A 176 -5.03 2.72 -21.52
N MET A 177 -5.99 1.86 -21.81
CA MET A 177 -5.72 0.66 -22.57
C MET A 177 -5.50 1.00 -24.05
N PRO A 178 -4.41 0.52 -24.66
CA PRO A 178 -4.23 0.64 -26.10
C PRO A 178 -5.37 -0.04 -26.86
N GLU A 179 -5.76 0.55 -27.98
CA GLU A 179 -6.92 0.09 -28.78
C GLU A 179 -6.81 -1.37 -29.19
N HIS A 180 -5.63 -1.83 -29.53
CA HIS A 180 -5.35 -3.22 -29.88
C HIS A 180 -5.58 -4.20 -28.71
N LYS A 181 -5.31 -3.80 -27.47
CA LYS A 181 -5.60 -4.63 -26.29
C LYS A 181 -7.09 -4.64 -25.98
N LEU A 182 -7.78 -3.52 -26.22
CA LEU A 182 -9.24 -3.45 -26.07
C LEU A 182 -9.93 -4.34 -27.08
N ALA A 183 -9.55 -4.30 -28.35
CA ALA A 183 -10.10 -5.16 -29.40
C ALA A 183 -9.89 -6.65 -29.08
N HIS A 184 -8.74 -7.02 -28.53
CA HIS A 184 -8.47 -8.39 -28.12
C HIS A 184 -9.36 -8.83 -26.95
N LEU A 185 -9.64 -7.93 -26.00
CA LEU A 185 -10.56 -8.15 -24.89
C LEU A 185 -11.99 -8.40 -25.38
N GLU A 186 -12.47 -7.54 -26.25
CA GLU A 186 -13.82 -7.66 -26.84
C GLU A 186 -14.01 -9.01 -27.53
N ASN A 187 -12.96 -9.51 -28.19
CA ASN A 187 -12.97 -10.82 -28.83
C ASN A 187 -12.99 -11.99 -27.83
N ILE A 188 -12.30 -11.89 -26.68
CA ILE A 188 -12.24 -12.96 -25.68
C ILE A 188 -13.47 -12.97 -24.77
N ILE A 189 -13.96 -11.80 -24.35
CA ILE A 189 -15.03 -11.68 -23.35
C ILE A 189 -16.41 -11.60 -24.02
N GLY A 190 -16.46 -11.32 -25.33
CA GLY A 190 -17.72 -11.20 -26.07
C GLY A 190 -18.56 -9.95 -25.72
N VAL A 191 -17.96 -9.00 -25.00
CA VAL A 191 -18.63 -7.74 -24.60
C VAL A 191 -18.32 -6.67 -25.65
N LYS A 192 -19.31 -6.35 -26.48
CA LYS A 192 -19.21 -5.21 -27.40
C LYS A 192 -19.42 -3.90 -26.64
N ARG A 193 -18.64 -2.86 -26.99
CA ARG A 193 -18.85 -1.49 -26.48
C ARG A 193 -20.27 -1.02 -26.83
N ASN A 194 -21.02 -0.62 -25.83
CA ASN A 194 -22.24 0.17 -26.02
C ASN A 194 -21.83 1.58 -26.45
N GLY A 195 -21.71 1.82 -27.77
CA GLY A 195 -21.26 3.10 -28.27
C GLY A 195 -21.61 3.39 -29.73
N ASP A 196 -22.39 2.54 -30.40
CA ASP A 196 -22.95 2.90 -31.70
C ASP A 196 -24.46 3.10 -31.59
N SER A 197 -24.85 4.37 -31.70
CA SER A 197 -26.21 4.81 -31.87
C SER A 197 -26.79 4.15 -33.17
N TYR A 198 -27.62 3.13 -32.99
CA TYR A 198 -28.38 2.62 -34.10
C TYR A 198 -29.44 3.63 -34.50
N GLN A 199 -29.30 4.17 -35.71
CA GLN A 199 -30.41 4.78 -36.44
C GLN A 199 -31.52 3.76 -36.65
N HIS A 200 -32.72 4.16 -36.30
CA HIS A 200 -33.97 3.45 -36.53
C HIS A 200 -34.16 3.22 -38.04
N GLU A 201 -34.24 1.95 -38.45
CA GLU A 201 -35.05 1.55 -39.57
C GLU A 201 -36.13 0.59 -39.07
N GLY A 202 -37.34 0.92 -39.45
CA GLY A 202 -38.55 0.39 -38.84
C GLY A 202 -39.10 -0.88 -39.47
N LEU A 203 -40.10 -1.41 -38.76
CA LEU A 203 -41.26 -2.24 -39.15
C LEU A 203 -41.10 -3.76 -38.98
N PRO A 204 -42.27 -4.47 -38.86
CA PRO A 204 -43.33 -4.33 -37.86
C PRO A 204 -43.81 -5.70 -37.25
N GLY A 205 -44.54 -5.63 -36.18
CA GLY A 205 -45.64 -6.62 -35.99
C GLY A 205 -45.64 -7.53 -34.76
N GLN A 206 -46.55 -7.19 -33.85
CA GLN A 206 -47.44 -8.10 -33.08
C GLN A 206 -46.77 -9.07 -32.06
N GLN A 207 -47.17 -9.23 -30.86
CA GLN A 207 -48.43 -9.20 -30.12
C GLN A 207 -48.20 -9.35 -28.59
N LYS A 208 -48.94 -8.56 -27.85
CA LYS A 208 -49.64 -8.78 -26.57
C LYS A 208 -49.28 -9.98 -25.69
N SER A 209 -48.99 -9.74 -24.40
CA SER A 209 -49.96 -9.87 -23.31
C SER A 209 -49.37 -9.67 -21.92
N ARG A 210 -50.06 -8.82 -21.14
CA ARG A 210 -50.55 -8.91 -19.75
C ARG A 210 -49.50 -8.98 -18.66
N ALA A 211 -49.34 -7.95 -17.88
CA ALA A 211 -50.19 -7.29 -16.87
C ALA A 211 -50.17 -7.99 -15.51
N LEU A 212 -49.75 -7.25 -14.53
CA LEU A 212 -50.25 -7.06 -13.15
C LEU A 212 -49.12 -6.34 -12.42
N GLY A 213 -49.21 -5.16 -11.92
CA GLY A 213 -50.31 -4.47 -11.27
C GLY A 213 -49.94 -4.18 -9.83
N GLY A 214 -49.91 -2.92 -9.49
CA GLY A 214 -50.24 -2.39 -8.20
C GLY A 214 -49.08 -1.60 -7.54
N LEU A 215 -49.06 -0.28 -7.65
CA LEU A 215 -49.70 0.74 -6.80
C LEU A 215 -48.94 0.93 -5.46
N MET A 216 -48.44 2.07 -5.16
CA MET A 216 -48.94 3.37 -4.66
C MET A 216 -47.74 4.32 -4.54
N LYS A 217 -47.73 5.45 -5.15
CA LYS A 217 -48.28 6.80 -4.95
C LYS A 217 -47.91 7.48 -3.63
N ASN A 218 -47.14 8.54 -3.85
CA ASN A 218 -47.33 9.94 -3.42
C ASN A 218 -47.28 10.25 -1.92
N SER A 219 -46.58 11.29 -1.49
CA SER A 219 -46.83 12.72 -1.78
C SER A 219 -45.80 13.62 -1.11
N ASN A 220 -45.33 14.65 -1.87
CA ASN A 220 -45.31 16.06 -1.57
C ASN A 220 -44.67 16.56 -0.24
N ALA A 221 -43.61 17.31 -0.36
CA ALA A 221 -43.50 18.78 -0.60
C ALA A 221 -43.83 19.63 0.62
N CYS A 222 -42.90 20.46 1.02
CA CYS A 222 -42.94 21.88 1.27
C CYS A 222 -41.82 22.30 2.22
N ARG A 223 -40.95 23.16 1.71
CA ARG A 223 -40.81 24.62 1.95
C ARG A 223 -40.14 25.02 3.26
N GLU A 224 -38.99 25.60 3.04
CA GLU A 224 -38.54 26.98 3.29
C GLU A 224 -38.51 27.45 4.74
N SER A 225 -37.37 27.94 5.07
CA SER A 225 -36.96 29.27 5.54
C SER A 225 -36.22 29.27 6.87
N GLY A 226 -35.13 30.04 6.89
CA GLY A 226 -34.61 30.60 8.11
C GLY A 226 -33.09 30.78 8.15
N LEU A 227 -32.62 31.88 7.56
CA LEU A 227 -31.31 32.49 7.87
C LEU A 227 -31.19 32.78 9.36
N CYS A 228 -30.02 32.56 9.94
CA CYS A 228 -29.44 33.52 10.90
C CYS A 228 -27.91 33.35 10.93
N GLU A 229 -27.26 34.41 10.50
CA GLU A 229 -25.85 34.71 10.72
C GLU A 229 -25.57 34.98 12.20
N ALA A 230 -24.41 34.59 12.69
CA ALA A 230 -23.66 35.34 13.69
C ALA A 230 -22.19 34.88 13.75
N GLN A 231 -21.32 35.74 13.29
CA GLN A 231 -19.91 35.83 13.68
C GLN A 231 -19.77 36.90 14.76
N PRO A 232 -18.53 37.20 15.29
CA PRO A 232 -17.53 36.36 15.96
C PRO A 232 -17.21 36.96 17.36
N GLY A 233 -16.61 36.19 18.21
CA GLY A 233 -16.06 36.68 19.50
C GLY A 233 -14.58 36.39 19.63
N LEU A 234 -13.78 37.42 19.45
CA LEU A 234 -12.37 37.52 19.85
C LEU A 234 -12.27 37.49 21.39
N CYS A 235 -11.39 36.72 21.95
CA CYS A 235 -10.83 37.01 23.26
C CYS A 235 -9.35 36.62 23.34
N THR A 236 -8.54 37.64 23.34
CA THR A 236 -7.15 37.72 23.74
C THR A 236 -7.02 37.68 25.27
N THR A 237 -6.01 36.96 25.78
CA THR A 237 -5.18 37.35 26.94
C THR A 237 -4.20 36.19 27.17
N GLN A 238 -2.97 36.46 27.03
CA GLN A 238 -1.87 37.00 27.84
C GLN A 238 -0.96 35.88 28.41
N HIS A 239 0.29 36.08 28.10
CA HIS A 239 1.54 35.55 28.61
C HIS A 239 1.60 35.33 30.14
N GLU A 240 2.22 34.26 30.55
CA GLU A 240 3.12 34.28 31.70
C GLU A 240 4.31 33.33 31.44
N GLU A 241 5.46 33.99 31.35
CA GLU A 241 6.80 33.34 31.43
C GLU A 241 7.08 32.96 32.87
N LEU A 242 7.67 31.80 33.11
CA LEU A 242 8.38 31.52 34.34
C LEU A 242 9.76 30.95 34.04
N HIS A 243 10.73 31.78 34.42
CA HIS A 243 12.18 31.58 34.34
C HIS A 243 12.69 30.39 35.15
N SER A 244 13.79 29.85 34.61
CA SER A 244 14.80 28.95 35.14
C SER A 244 15.29 29.31 36.56
N PRO A 245 16.28 28.64 37.21
CA PRO A 245 17.41 27.90 36.63
C PRO A 245 17.81 26.63 37.42
N LEU A 246 18.70 25.82 36.85
CA LEU A 246 19.85 25.26 37.58
C LEU A 246 20.86 24.60 36.63
N THR A 247 22.05 25.10 36.79
CA THR A 247 23.35 24.78 36.27
C THR A 247 23.86 23.39 36.66
N ALA A 248 24.57 22.74 35.77
CA ALA A 248 25.94 22.27 35.95
C ALA A 248 26.45 21.48 34.74
N ALA A 249 27.36 21.99 34.13
CA ALA A 249 28.59 21.61 33.47
C ALA A 249 28.93 20.10 33.44
N GLU A 250 29.22 19.63 32.21
CA GLU A 250 30.45 18.90 31.95
C GLU A 250 30.81 18.99 30.45
N LYS A 251 32.01 19.50 30.24
CA LYS A 251 32.68 19.59 28.95
C LYS A 251 33.17 18.22 28.53
N LEU A 252 32.97 17.82 27.26
CA LEU A 252 34.02 17.09 26.53
C LEU A 252 33.87 17.22 25.00
N ASN A 253 34.93 17.77 24.43
CA ASN A 253 35.47 17.59 23.10
C ASN A 253 34.64 17.80 21.83
N LYS A 254 34.91 18.96 21.26
CA LYS A 254 34.86 19.27 19.83
C LYS A 254 35.77 18.32 19.03
N SER A 255 35.20 17.66 18.04
CA SER A 255 35.89 17.33 16.79
C SER A 255 35.14 18.00 15.66
N GLU A 256 35.83 18.91 15.02
CA GLU A 256 35.40 19.66 13.85
C GLU A 256 35.13 18.68 12.70
N ALA A 257 33.88 18.66 12.22
CA ALA A 257 33.57 18.14 10.92
C ALA A 257 33.23 19.33 10.02
N THR A 258 34.16 19.60 9.12
CA THR A 258 34.05 20.56 8.04
C THR A 258 32.76 20.32 7.23
N GLU A 259 31.88 21.30 7.24
CA GLU A 259 30.77 21.42 6.30
C GLU A 259 31.35 21.65 4.89
N SER A 260 31.23 20.63 4.06
CA SER A 260 31.34 20.76 2.62
C SER A 260 29.98 21.13 2.07
N THR A 261 29.73 22.40 1.90
CA THR A 261 28.64 22.94 1.09
C THR A 261 28.94 22.69 -0.37
N ASN A 262 28.32 21.63 -0.93
CA ASN A 262 28.17 21.53 -2.38
C ASN A 262 26.89 22.26 -2.78
N PRO A 263 26.96 23.19 -3.74
CA PRO A 263 25.79 23.85 -4.26
C PRO A 263 24.97 22.82 -5.06
N CYS A 264 23.73 22.59 -4.64
CA CYS A 264 22.70 21.95 -5.47
C CYS A 264 22.58 22.75 -6.76
N GLN A 265 23.02 22.17 -7.85
CA GLN A 265 22.61 22.60 -9.18
C GLN A 265 21.11 22.23 -9.29
N GLU A 266 20.30 23.25 -9.44
CA GLU A 266 18.94 23.13 -9.93
C GLU A 266 19.03 22.60 -11.37
N GLU A 267 18.94 21.27 -11.52
CA GLU A 267 18.66 20.67 -12.82
C GLU A 267 17.21 21.00 -13.19
N ASP A 268 17.07 21.76 -14.25
CA ASP A 268 15.83 22.05 -14.95
C ASP A 268 14.97 20.77 -15.03
N LYS A 269 13.87 20.75 -14.27
CA LYS A 269 12.80 19.78 -14.42
C LYS A 269 12.09 20.06 -15.74
N GLN A 270 12.69 19.68 -16.85
CA GLN A 270 11.95 19.50 -18.09
C GLN A 270 10.98 18.34 -17.86
N HIS A 271 9.74 18.70 -17.64
CA HIS A 271 8.59 17.80 -17.73
C HIS A 271 8.54 17.25 -19.15
N VAL A 272 9.26 16.18 -19.41
CA VAL A 272 9.13 15.43 -20.65
C VAL A 272 7.82 14.65 -20.55
N THR A 273 6.76 15.24 -21.01
CA THR A 273 5.50 14.55 -21.26
C THR A 273 5.76 13.60 -22.43
N PHE A 274 6.11 12.37 -22.14
CA PHE A 274 6.23 11.32 -23.14
C PHE A 274 4.83 10.98 -23.66
N ASN A 275 4.52 11.45 -24.86
CA ASN A 275 3.31 11.04 -25.56
C ASN A 275 3.57 9.65 -26.18
N LEU A 276 3.44 8.60 -25.36
CA LEU A 276 3.64 7.20 -25.76
C LEU A 276 2.72 6.76 -26.90
N CYS A 277 1.57 7.42 -27.07
CA CYS A 277 0.64 7.11 -28.15
C CYS A 277 1.23 7.34 -29.55
N ASN A 278 2.20 8.25 -29.70
CA ASN A 278 2.79 8.55 -30.99
C ASN A 278 3.90 7.57 -31.43
N ILE A 279 4.42 6.76 -30.53
CA ILE A 279 5.48 5.78 -30.85
C ILE A 279 4.90 4.56 -31.57
N TRP A 280 3.59 4.29 -31.39
CA TRP A 280 2.95 3.05 -31.80
C TRP A 280 1.93 3.19 -32.95
N SER A 281 1.59 4.40 -33.35
CA SER A 281 0.67 4.64 -34.47
C SER A 281 1.36 4.37 -35.79
N GLY A 282 1.26 3.17 -36.29
CA GLY A 282 1.72 2.81 -37.63
C GLY A 282 2.61 1.57 -37.76
N MET A 283 2.93 0.87 -36.65
CA MET A 283 3.67 -0.39 -36.72
C MET A 283 2.74 -1.60 -36.79
N ASP A 284 3.04 -2.48 -37.74
CA ASP A 284 2.39 -3.79 -37.84
C ASP A 284 2.57 -4.57 -36.53
N TYR A 285 1.49 -5.09 -35.98
CA TYR A 285 1.41 -5.68 -34.64
C TYR A 285 2.45 -6.77 -34.34
N GLN A 286 2.92 -7.44 -35.38
CA GLN A 286 3.89 -8.52 -35.28
C GLN A 286 5.35 -8.07 -35.16
N GLN A 287 5.66 -6.79 -35.35
CA GLN A 287 7.04 -6.27 -35.39
C GLN A 287 7.42 -5.33 -34.23
N ARG A 288 6.48 -5.00 -33.33
CA ARG A 288 6.83 -4.11 -32.22
C ARG A 288 7.66 -4.82 -31.16
N PRO A 289 8.66 -4.13 -30.58
CA PRO A 289 9.42 -4.68 -29.46
C PRO A 289 8.55 -5.01 -28.25
N LEU A 290 8.82 -6.14 -27.58
CA LEU A 290 8.14 -6.54 -26.35
C LEU A 290 8.35 -5.48 -25.25
N HIS A 291 7.29 -4.97 -24.65
CA HIS A 291 7.38 -4.03 -23.54
C HIS A 291 7.25 -4.74 -22.20
N VAL A 292 8.32 -4.73 -21.43
CA VAL A 292 8.43 -5.33 -20.10
C VAL A 292 8.31 -4.24 -19.03
N ALA A 293 7.45 -4.42 -18.03
CA ALA A 293 7.39 -3.54 -16.85
C ALA A 293 7.85 -4.28 -15.59
N TRP A 294 8.57 -3.56 -14.72
CA TRP A 294 9.01 -4.01 -13.41
C TRP A 294 8.59 -2.99 -12.36
N PRO A 295 7.42 -3.19 -11.69
CA PRO A 295 6.79 -2.19 -10.82
C PRO A 295 7.12 -2.43 -9.34
N HIS A 296 8.37 -2.33 -8.95
CA HIS A 296 8.82 -2.53 -7.58
C HIS A 296 9.60 -1.34 -7.04
N ARG A 297 9.57 -1.18 -5.71
CA ARG A 297 10.53 -0.32 -5.00
C ARG A 297 11.95 -0.79 -5.29
N TRP A 298 12.88 0.16 -5.39
CA TRP A 298 14.27 -0.15 -5.72
C TRP A 298 15.04 -0.64 -4.49
N GLU A 299 14.73 -1.84 -4.08
CA GLU A 299 15.28 -2.49 -2.90
C GLU A 299 15.77 -3.92 -3.22
N HIS A 300 16.70 -4.39 -2.39
CA HIS A 300 17.36 -5.70 -2.57
C HIS A 300 16.40 -6.90 -2.50
N ASP A 301 15.31 -6.81 -1.73
CA ASP A 301 14.32 -7.88 -1.57
C ASP A 301 13.49 -8.11 -2.84
N LYS A 302 13.52 -7.16 -3.77
CA LYS A 302 12.88 -7.25 -5.09
C LYS A 302 13.77 -7.91 -6.15
N ASP A 303 15.00 -8.28 -5.78
CA ASP A 303 16.00 -8.97 -6.60
C ASP A 303 16.23 -8.31 -7.98
N PRO A 304 16.59 -7.02 -8.00
CA PRO A 304 16.86 -6.31 -9.25
C PRO A 304 18.03 -6.92 -10.01
N GLU A 305 18.99 -7.56 -9.34
CA GLU A 305 20.13 -8.22 -9.94
C GLU A 305 19.68 -9.32 -10.91
N THR A 306 18.76 -10.19 -10.49
CA THR A 306 18.23 -11.25 -11.35
C THR A 306 17.46 -10.66 -12.53
N PHE A 307 16.64 -9.63 -12.30
CA PHE A 307 15.88 -8.94 -13.34
C PHE A 307 16.80 -8.35 -14.42
N PHE A 308 17.75 -7.51 -14.01
CA PHE A 308 18.65 -6.84 -14.96
C PHE A 308 19.59 -7.81 -15.66
N LYS A 309 20.09 -8.86 -14.99
CA LYS A 309 20.91 -9.88 -15.61
C LYS A 309 20.21 -10.54 -16.80
N VAL A 310 18.91 -10.81 -16.69
CA VAL A 310 18.12 -11.37 -17.80
C VAL A 310 17.97 -10.37 -18.93
N LEU A 311 17.64 -9.11 -18.62
CA LEU A 311 17.47 -8.07 -19.66
C LEU A 311 18.77 -7.79 -20.40
N LEU A 312 19.92 -7.74 -19.71
CA LEU A 312 21.22 -7.55 -20.33
C LEU A 312 21.55 -8.70 -21.27
N LYS A 313 21.23 -9.94 -20.87
CA LYS A 313 21.39 -11.11 -21.74
C LYS A 313 20.51 -11.05 -22.99
N LEU A 314 19.25 -10.60 -22.85
CA LEU A 314 18.38 -10.40 -24.03
C LEU A 314 18.96 -9.35 -24.98
N LYS A 315 19.56 -8.27 -24.43
CA LYS A 315 20.21 -7.26 -25.23
C LYS A 315 21.47 -7.75 -25.92
N GLU A 316 22.29 -8.55 -25.27
CA GLU A 316 23.46 -9.22 -25.87
C GLU A 316 23.06 -10.15 -27.03
N GLN A 317 21.85 -10.72 -26.98
CA GLN A 317 21.28 -11.54 -28.06
C GLN A 317 20.57 -10.69 -29.15
N GLU A 318 20.69 -9.37 -29.09
CA GLU A 318 20.06 -8.43 -30.03
C GLU A 318 18.54 -8.57 -30.16
N LEU A 319 17.88 -9.10 -29.13
CA LEU A 319 16.44 -9.23 -29.10
C LEU A 319 15.80 -7.86 -28.85
N PRO A 320 14.84 -7.41 -29.69
CA PRO A 320 14.22 -6.12 -29.54
C PRO A 320 13.21 -6.12 -28.39
N PHE A 321 13.43 -5.28 -27.37
CA PHE A 321 12.49 -5.07 -26.27
C PHE A 321 12.56 -3.65 -25.73
N HIS A 322 11.51 -3.24 -25.06
CA HIS A 322 11.45 -2.05 -24.22
C HIS A 322 11.23 -2.41 -22.77
N VAL A 323 11.70 -1.56 -21.86
CA VAL A 323 11.54 -1.78 -20.43
C VAL A 323 11.10 -0.51 -19.71
N SER A 324 10.15 -0.68 -18.79
CA SER A 324 9.74 0.32 -17.80
C SER A 324 10.08 -0.19 -16.41
N VAL A 325 11.07 0.44 -15.77
CA VAL A 325 11.49 0.16 -14.40
C VAL A 325 10.85 1.20 -13.51
N LEU A 326 9.72 0.82 -12.91
CA LEU A 326 8.89 1.72 -12.10
C LEU A 326 9.22 1.53 -10.61
N GLY A 327 8.93 2.56 -9.81
CA GLY A 327 9.01 2.48 -8.37
C GLY A 327 9.85 3.55 -7.70
N GLU A 328 9.62 3.71 -6.41
CA GLU A 328 10.28 4.69 -5.56
C GLU A 328 11.70 4.25 -5.19
N THR A 329 12.61 5.23 -5.14
CA THR A 329 13.99 5.05 -4.68
C THR A 329 14.08 5.37 -3.19
N PHE A 330 14.87 4.57 -2.47
CA PHE A 330 15.18 4.77 -1.06
C PHE A 330 16.67 5.04 -0.87
N THR A 331 17.11 5.18 0.39
CA THR A 331 18.47 5.62 0.74
C THR A 331 19.57 4.66 0.24
N ASP A 332 19.25 3.36 0.17
CA ASP A 332 20.20 2.30 -0.22
C ASP A 332 19.76 1.65 -1.54
N VAL A 333 19.89 2.40 -2.63
CA VAL A 333 19.60 1.87 -3.98
C VAL A 333 20.74 0.94 -4.41
N PRO A 334 20.46 -0.31 -4.85
CA PRO A 334 21.48 -1.20 -5.39
C PRO A 334 22.19 -0.62 -6.62
N ASP A 335 23.53 -0.76 -6.67
CA ASP A 335 24.37 -0.19 -7.74
C ASP A 335 23.98 -0.69 -9.15
N ILE A 336 23.42 -1.88 -9.23
CA ILE A 336 22.98 -2.49 -10.49
C ILE A 336 22.00 -1.61 -11.28
N PHE A 337 21.22 -0.72 -10.61
CA PHE A 337 20.31 0.18 -11.32
C PHE A 337 21.07 1.18 -12.21
N ALA A 338 22.17 1.75 -11.73
CA ALA A 338 22.97 2.69 -12.51
C ALA A 338 23.65 1.99 -13.69
N GLU A 339 24.23 0.82 -13.46
CA GLU A 339 24.89 0.00 -14.48
C GLU A 339 23.90 -0.44 -15.57
N ALA A 340 22.75 -0.98 -15.16
CA ALA A 340 21.73 -1.44 -16.08
C ALA A 340 21.12 -0.30 -16.90
N LYS A 341 20.86 0.87 -16.31
CA LYS A 341 20.35 2.03 -17.05
C LYS A 341 21.28 2.41 -18.21
N LYS A 342 22.58 2.47 -17.91
CA LYS A 342 23.60 2.78 -18.92
C LYS A 342 23.65 1.73 -20.03
N ALA A 343 23.64 0.46 -19.66
CA ALA A 343 23.75 -0.65 -20.59
C ALA A 343 22.48 -0.81 -21.45
N LEU A 344 21.28 -0.66 -20.89
CA LEU A 344 20.01 -0.80 -21.61
C LEU A 344 19.75 0.39 -22.59
N GLY A 345 20.19 1.60 -22.24
CA GLY A 345 20.17 2.75 -23.17
C GLY A 345 18.78 3.02 -23.75
N SER A 346 18.67 2.98 -25.09
CA SER A 346 17.42 3.27 -25.82
C SER A 346 16.28 2.28 -25.60
N SER A 347 16.53 1.12 -24.99
CA SER A 347 15.48 0.18 -24.63
C SER A 347 14.65 0.63 -23.43
N VAL A 348 15.10 1.64 -22.68
CA VAL A 348 14.42 2.15 -21.48
C VAL A 348 13.35 3.17 -21.86
N LEU A 349 12.08 2.89 -21.49
CA LEU A 349 10.96 3.83 -21.67
C LEU A 349 10.71 4.65 -20.41
N HIS A 350 10.69 4.00 -19.24
CA HIS A 350 10.52 4.68 -17.95
C HIS A 350 11.57 4.19 -16.97
N TRP A 351 12.02 5.12 -16.10
CA TRP A 351 13.03 4.81 -15.10
C TRP A 351 12.78 5.61 -13.82
N GLY A 352 12.21 4.95 -12.81
CA GLY A 352 11.97 5.55 -11.51
C GLY A 352 10.50 5.71 -11.15
N TYR A 353 10.25 6.59 -10.19
CA TYR A 353 8.93 6.85 -9.64
C TYR A 353 8.10 7.74 -10.56
N LEU A 354 6.85 7.35 -10.77
CA LEU A 354 5.84 8.14 -11.47
C LEU A 354 4.92 8.79 -10.43
N PRO A 355 4.94 10.14 -10.29
CA PRO A 355 4.14 10.85 -9.27
C PRO A 355 2.64 10.74 -9.49
N SER A 356 2.21 10.69 -10.75
CA SER A 356 0.81 10.54 -11.14
C SER A 356 0.41 9.07 -11.13
N LYS A 357 -0.71 8.76 -10.48
CA LYS A 357 -1.30 7.41 -10.57
C LYS A 357 -1.74 7.07 -11.99
N ASP A 358 -2.22 8.06 -12.73
CA ASP A 358 -2.67 7.89 -14.11
C ASP A 358 -1.50 7.50 -15.02
N ASP A 359 -0.34 8.17 -14.88
CA ASP A 359 0.88 7.83 -15.64
C ASP A 359 1.38 6.42 -15.28
N TYR A 360 1.29 6.05 -14.00
CA TYR A 360 1.65 4.71 -13.55
C TYR A 360 0.74 3.64 -14.17
N PHE A 361 -0.58 3.85 -14.16
CA PHE A 361 -1.51 2.92 -14.78
C PHE A 361 -1.36 2.89 -16.29
N GLN A 362 -1.12 4.03 -16.93
CA GLN A 362 -0.83 4.10 -18.36
C GLN A 362 0.42 3.28 -18.71
N ALA A 363 1.52 3.43 -17.97
CA ALA A 363 2.74 2.66 -18.17
C ALA A 363 2.51 1.15 -18.03
N LEU A 364 1.71 0.72 -17.06
CA LEU A 364 1.33 -0.67 -16.87
C LEU A 364 0.42 -1.18 -18.00
N CYS A 365 -0.57 -0.40 -18.43
CA CYS A 365 -1.48 -0.77 -19.53
C CYS A 365 -0.74 -0.90 -20.88
N MET A 366 0.30 -0.11 -21.07
CA MET A 366 1.15 -0.20 -22.28
C MET A 366 2.09 -1.42 -22.26
N ALA A 367 2.44 -1.94 -21.09
CA ALA A 367 3.32 -3.09 -20.98
C ALA A 367 2.65 -4.38 -21.47
N ASP A 368 3.41 -5.21 -22.18
CA ASP A 368 2.95 -6.54 -22.63
C ASP A 368 3.11 -7.58 -21.53
N VAL A 369 4.16 -7.41 -20.71
CA VAL A 369 4.48 -8.31 -19.60
C VAL A 369 4.88 -7.48 -18.39
N VAL A 370 4.33 -7.82 -17.23
CA VAL A 370 4.80 -7.32 -15.94
C VAL A 370 5.54 -8.44 -15.22
N ILE A 371 6.77 -8.17 -14.81
CA ILE A 371 7.64 -9.15 -14.18
C ILE A 371 7.86 -8.77 -12.71
N SER A 372 7.76 -9.75 -11.84
CA SER A 372 8.20 -9.65 -10.46
C SER A 372 9.32 -10.64 -10.18
N THR A 373 10.44 -10.12 -9.69
CA THR A 373 11.57 -10.93 -9.19
C THR A 373 11.65 -10.92 -7.66
N ALA A 374 10.62 -10.37 -6.99
CA ALA A 374 10.60 -10.27 -5.54
C ALA A 374 10.82 -11.63 -4.86
N LYS A 375 11.83 -11.72 -4.00
CA LYS A 375 12.10 -12.89 -3.14
C LYS A 375 11.11 -12.99 -2.01
N HIS A 376 10.57 -11.84 -1.60
CA HIS A 376 9.57 -11.73 -0.55
C HIS A 376 8.45 -10.79 -1.01
N GLU A 377 7.24 -11.31 -0.99
CA GLU A 377 6.04 -10.52 -1.28
C GLU A 377 4.91 -10.99 -0.37
N PHE A 378 4.55 -10.20 0.61
CA PHE A 378 3.45 -10.52 1.52
C PHE A 378 2.09 -10.35 0.88
N PHE A 379 2.00 -9.47 -0.12
CA PHE A 379 0.72 -9.02 -0.62
C PHE A 379 0.66 -8.80 -2.15
N GLY A 380 1.71 -8.29 -2.78
CA GLY A 380 1.77 -8.13 -4.23
C GLY A 380 0.93 -7.01 -4.84
N VAL A 381 0.55 -5.98 -4.07
CA VAL A 381 -0.32 -4.88 -4.58
C VAL A 381 0.21 -4.25 -5.86
N ALA A 382 1.51 -4.06 -5.96
CA ALA A 382 2.13 -3.45 -7.13
C ALA A 382 1.93 -4.27 -8.42
N ILE A 383 1.63 -5.57 -8.27
CA ILE A 383 1.49 -6.53 -9.36
C ILE A 383 0.02 -6.84 -9.65
N THR A 384 -0.90 -6.50 -8.75
CA THR A 384 -2.33 -6.60 -8.97
C THR A 384 -2.78 -5.51 -9.93
N SER A 385 -2.29 -5.60 -11.18
CA SER A 385 -2.74 -4.74 -12.27
C SER A 385 -3.94 -5.37 -12.95
N PRO A 386 -4.90 -4.58 -13.44
CA PRO A 386 -6.08 -5.13 -14.11
C PRO A 386 -5.70 -5.89 -15.39
N TRP A 387 -6.04 -7.15 -15.42
CA TRP A 387 -6.43 -7.97 -16.58
C TRP A 387 -5.36 -8.62 -17.49
N TRP A 388 -4.08 -8.19 -17.64
CA TRP A 388 -3.22 -8.70 -18.73
C TRP A 388 -1.75 -8.93 -18.35
N VAL A 389 -1.50 -9.39 -17.15
CA VAL A 389 -0.15 -9.55 -16.67
C VAL A 389 0.19 -11.03 -16.52
N VAL A 390 1.13 -11.49 -17.34
CA VAL A 390 1.83 -12.74 -17.04
C VAL A 390 2.82 -12.44 -15.92
N ILE A 391 2.50 -12.89 -14.72
CA ILE A 391 3.41 -12.79 -13.58
C ILE A 391 4.37 -13.96 -13.66
N ILE A 392 5.62 -13.70 -14.01
CA ILE A 392 6.70 -14.66 -13.84
C ILE A 392 7.35 -14.33 -12.50
N SER A 393 6.97 -15.06 -11.45
CA SER A 393 7.64 -14.99 -10.16
C SER A 393 8.55 -16.20 -9.99
N PRO A 394 9.82 -16.03 -9.65
CA PRO A 394 10.67 -17.15 -9.26
C PRO A 394 10.25 -17.80 -7.93
N CYS A 395 9.30 -17.20 -7.22
CA CYS A 395 8.80 -17.68 -5.93
C CYS A 395 7.68 -18.73 -6.07
N SER A 396 7.79 -19.66 -7.04
CA SER A 396 6.80 -20.73 -7.28
C SER A 396 6.84 -21.86 -6.26
N LYS A 397 7.15 -21.59 -4.99
CA LYS A 397 7.07 -22.59 -3.91
C LYS A 397 5.90 -22.42 -2.95
N ALA A 398 4.84 -21.75 -3.29
CA ALA A 398 3.63 -21.79 -2.48
C ALA A 398 2.40 -21.23 -3.21
N VAL A 399 1.84 -21.95 -4.17
CA VAL A 399 0.39 -21.98 -4.37
C VAL A 399 0.02 -23.44 -4.60
N PRO A 400 -0.42 -24.17 -3.57
CA PRO A 400 -1.24 -25.35 -3.79
C PRO A 400 -2.63 -24.86 -4.20
N SER A 401 -3.13 -25.47 -5.25
CA SER A 401 -4.48 -25.39 -5.78
C SER A 401 -5.58 -25.47 -4.72
#